data_09280a9e7d17b77e0a9787115b1fd122
#
_entry.id   09280a9e7d17b77e0a9787115b1fd122
#
_cell.length_a   1.000
_cell.length_b   1.000
_cell.length_c   1.000
_cell.angle_alpha   90.00
_cell.angle_beta   90.00
_cell.angle_gamma   90.00
#
_symmetry.space_group_name_H-M   'P 1'
#
loop_
_entity.id
_entity.type
_entity.pdbx_description
1 polymer ?
#
loop_
_entity_poly.entity_id
_entity_poly.type
_entity_poly.pdbx_seq_one_letter_code
_entity_poly.pdbx_strand_id
1 'polypeptide(L)'
;MDTWWQTETGAILIAPIPGAVPTKPGSATRPFFGIQPEVVTKEGEPVPAGSGGLLVVRKPWPSMARTVYGDPERFQKTYWSDVPGCYFTGDGARQDADGYFWLMGRVDDVINVSGHRLGTMEVESALVAHPKVAEAAVVGRPDELKGQAISAFVSLESGHYPSEQLKDELRKWVSKEIGSLARPDDIRFTEQLPKTRSGKIMRRLLRELATHGEIKGDTTTLEDFTVIAKLREAEEG
;
A
#
# COMPACT_ATOMS: atom_id res chain seq x y z
N MET A 1 11.97 13.51 2.34
CA MET A 1 12.97 12.53 2.80
C MET A 1 12.24 11.24 3.10
N ASP A 2 12.50 10.20 2.30
CA ASP A 2 11.80 8.92 2.46
C ASP A 2 12.40 8.14 3.62
N THR A 3 11.53 7.57 4.46
CA THR A 3 11.91 6.75 5.63
C THR A 3 10.97 5.56 5.71
N TRP A 4 11.42 4.49 6.35
CA TRP A 4 10.55 3.36 6.63
C TRP A 4 10.52 3.02 8.12
N TRP A 5 9.31 2.83 8.62
CA TRP A 5 9.00 2.40 9.98
C TRP A 5 7.57 1.90 10.08
N GLN A 6 7.25 1.24 11.15
CA GLN A 6 5.89 0.80 11.51
C GLN A 6 5.61 1.17 12.96
N THR A 7 4.36 1.18 13.36
CA THR A 7 3.98 1.35 14.78
C THR A 7 4.71 0.33 15.66
N GLU A 8 4.79 -0.91 15.18
CA GLU A 8 5.41 -2.05 15.86
C GLU A 8 6.94 -1.97 15.90
N THR A 9 7.55 -1.22 15.01
CA THR A 9 9.01 -1.01 15.07
C THR A 9 9.42 -0.05 16.18
N GLY A 10 8.50 0.80 16.66
CA GLY A 10 8.72 1.78 17.74
C GLY A 10 9.73 2.88 17.40
N ALA A 11 10.40 2.79 16.25
CA ALA A 11 11.37 3.75 15.75
C ALA A 11 11.51 3.61 14.24
N ILE A 12 12.16 4.58 13.59
CA ILE A 12 12.54 4.51 12.19
C ILE A 12 13.68 3.48 12.04
N LEU A 13 13.52 2.52 11.13
CA LEU A 13 14.50 1.46 10.89
C LEU A 13 15.33 1.66 9.62
N ILE A 14 14.78 2.35 8.61
CA ILE A 14 15.51 2.68 7.36
C ILE A 14 15.33 4.17 7.10
N ALA A 15 16.42 4.91 7.06
CA ALA A 15 16.39 6.36 6.87
C ALA A 15 17.73 6.90 6.37
N PRO A 16 17.72 7.99 5.59
CA PRO A 16 18.95 8.71 5.28
C PRO A 16 19.51 9.38 6.54
N ILE A 17 20.82 9.32 6.69
CA ILE A 17 21.56 10.03 7.73
C ILE A 17 22.12 11.31 7.12
N PRO A 18 21.65 12.50 7.49
CA PRO A 18 22.12 13.76 6.95
C PRO A 18 23.65 13.91 7.04
N GLY A 19 24.26 14.30 5.94
CA GLY A 19 25.72 14.48 5.85
C GLY A 19 26.55 13.20 5.76
N ALA A 20 25.95 12.01 5.97
CA ALA A 20 26.66 10.74 5.94
C ALA A 20 26.28 9.84 4.77
N VAL A 21 25.02 9.88 4.32
CA VAL A 21 24.50 8.99 3.28
C VAL A 21 23.85 9.82 2.18
N PRO A 22 24.32 9.73 0.91
CA PRO A 22 23.61 10.32 -0.23
C PRO A 22 22.21 9.75 -0.36
N THR A 23 21.25 10.56 -0.81
CA THR A 23 19.88 10.09 -1.07
C THR A 23 19.71 9.68 -2.53
N LYS A 24 18.85 8.69 -2.77
CA LYS A 24 18.38 8.32 -4.11
C LYS A 24 16.87 8.58 -4.16
N PRO A 25 16.31 9.12 -5.25
CA PRO A 25 14.88 9.39 -5.36
C PRO A 25 14.01 8.15 -5.04
N GLY A 26 12.98 8.34 -4.21
CA GLY A 26 12.04 7.28 -3.81
C GLY A 26 12.62 6.18 -2.91
N SER A 27 13.90 6.29 -2.50
CA SER A 27 14.54 5.30 -1.61
C SER A 27 14.47 5.75 -0.15
N ALA A 28 14.07 4.84 0.73
CA ALA A 28 14.21 5.01 2.18
C ALA A 28 15.68 4.97 2.63
N THR A 29 16.59 4.78 1.69
CA THR A 29 18.05 4.69 1.83
C THR A 29 18.55 3.41 2.52
N ARG A 30 19.39 3.51 3.53
CA ARG A 30 20.06 2.38 4.18
C ARG A 30 19.49 2.13 5.58
N PRO A 31 19.70 0.91 6.11
CA PRO A 31 19.29 0.58 7.47
C PRO A 31 19.91 1.53 8.50
N PHE A 32 19.15 1.87 9.52
CA PHE A 32 19.67 2.57 10.68
C PHE A 32 20.61 1.65 11.49
N PHE A 33 21.40 2.23 12.39
CA PHE A 33 22.43 1.50 13.14
C PHE A 33 21.86 0.30 13.91
N GLY A 34 22.46 -0.86 13.72
CA GLY A 34 22.09 -2.11 14.38
C GLY A 34 20.89 -2.83 13.78
N ILE A 35 20.18 -2.22 12.82
CA ILE A 35 19.06 -2.84 12.13
C ILE A 35 19.54 -3.71 10.98
N GLN A 36 18.96 -4.90 10.83
CA GLN A 36 19.30 -5.88 9.78
C GLN A 36 18.06 -6.23 8.95
N PRO A 37 17.57 -5.30 8.11
CA PRO A 37 16.50 -5.61 7.16
C PRO A 37 17.09 -6.39 5.99
N GLU A 38 16.27 -7.24 5.40
CA GLU A 38 16.63 -8.01 4.22
C GLU A 38 15.41 -8.19 3.32
N VAL A 39 15.66 -8.35 2.01
CA VAL A 39 14.62 -8.68 1.04
C VAL A 39 14.73 -10.15 0.70
N VAL A 40 13.65 -10.90 0.95
CA VAL A 40 13.66 -12.37 0.85
C VAL A 40 12.50 -12.91 0.02
N THR A 41 12.60 -14.16 -0.38
CA THR A 41 11.50 -14.94 -0.95
C THR A 41 10.50 -15.32 0.16
N LYS A 42 9.40 -15.99 -0.20
CA LYS A 42 8.45 -16.53 0.79
C LYS A 42 9.05 -17.62 1.68
N GLU A 43 10.06 -18.30 1.16
CA GLU A 43 10.80 -19.36 1.87
C GLU A 43 11.87 -18.77 2.81
N GLY A 44 12.07 -17.43 2.79
CA GLY A 44 13.04 -16.73 3.63
C GLY A 44 14.45 -16.66 3.05
N GLU A 45 14.64 -17.03 1.78
CA GLU A 45 15.92 -16.95 1.09
C GLU A 45 16.16 -15.54 0.53
N PRO A 46 17.39 -15.01 0.63
CA PRO A 46 17.73 -13.70 0.08
C PRO A 46 17.46 -13.63 -1.42
N VAL A 47 16.94 -12.50 -1.90
CA VAL A 47 16.78 -12.26 -3.33
C VAL A 47 17.98 -11.53 -3.92
N PRO A 48 18.29 -11.68 -5.21
CA PRO A 48 19.35 -10.93 -5.88
C PRO A 48 19.11 -9.42 -5.79
N ALA A 49 20.19 -8.64 -5.74
CA ALA A 49 20.12 -7.18 -5.75
C ALA A 49 19.32 -6.66 -6.95
N GLY A 50 18.44 -5.70 -6.70
CA GLY A 50 17.49 -5.15 -7.67
C GLY A 50 16.18 -5.93 -7.81
N SER A 51 16.11 -7.17 -7.32
CA SER A 51 14.87 -7.96 -7.32
C SER A 51 13.95 -7.57 -6.18
N GLY A 52 12.64 -7.64 -6.44
CA GLY A 52 11.61 -7.45 -5.41
C GLY A 52 11.38 -8.71 -4.59
N GLY A 53 11.01 -8.52 -3.32
CA GLY A 53 10.69 -9.60 -2.39
C GLY A 53 9.98 -9.08 -1.14
N LEU A 54 9.91 -9.93 -0.13
CA LEU A 54 9.34 -9.58 1.18
C LEU A 54 10.39 -8.87 2.03
N LEU A 55 10.02 -7.74 2.64
CA LEU A 55 10.88 -7.07 3.62
C LEU A 55 10.75 -7.78 4.98
N VAL A 56 11.88 -8.22 5.51
CA VAL A 56 11.98 -8.81 6.84
C VAL A 56 13.06 -8.14 7.66
N VAL A 57 13.02 -8.28 8.99
CA VAL A 57 14.13 -7.87 9.87
C VAL A 57 14.66 -9.12 10.58
N ARG A 58 15.95 -9.42 10.35
CA ARG A 58 16.59 -10.66 10.79
C ARG A 58 16.84 -10.76 12.30
N LYS A 59 17.04 -9.62 12.96
CA LYS A 59 17.35 -9.61 14.39
C LYS A 59 16.46 -8.64 15.14
N PRO A 60 16.12 -8.96 16.40
CA PRO A 60 15.43 -8.04 17.29
C PRO A 60 16.22 -6.71 17.45
N TRP A 61 15.50 -5.65 17.70
CA TRP A 61 16.06 -4.33 17.99
C TRP A 61 15.40 -3.72 19.23
N PRO A 62 16.04 -2.72 19.90
CA PRO A 62 15.59 -2.25 21.21
C PRO A 62 14.16 -1.71 21.29
N SER A 63 13.68 -1.05 20.21
CA SER A 63 12.34 -0.42 20.17
C SER A 63 11.24 -1.34 19.61
N MET A 64 11.54 -2.60 19.31
CA MET A 64 10.58 -3.56 18.79
C MET A 64 9.40 -3.78 19.75
N ALA A 65 8.17 -3.80 19.21
CA ALA A 65 6.99 -4.20 19.98
C ALA A 65 7.17 -5.62 20.54
N ARG A 66 6.73 -5.84 21.77
CA ARG A 66 6.87 -7.14 22.46
C ARG A 66 5.64 -8.00 22.32
N THR A 67 4.48 -7.37 22.11
CA THR A 67 3.19 -8.05 21.97
C THR A 67 2.12 -7.07 21.50
N VAL A 68 0.93 -7.59 21.16
CA VAL A 68 -0.31 -6.80 21.05
C VAL A 68 -1.05 -6.92 22.38
N TYR A 69 -1.52 -5.80 22.93
CA TYR A 69 -2.22 -5.79 24.21
C TYR A 69 -3.46 -6.70 24.16
N GLY A 70 -3.53 -7.64 25.11
CA GLY A 70 -4.63 -8.60 25.21
C GLY A 70 -4.66 -9.70 24.14
N ASP A 71 -3.72 -9.71 23.18
CA ASP A 71 -3.73 -10.68 22.07
C ASP A 71 -2.29 -11.05 21.62
N PRO A 72 -1.55 -11.79 22.46
CA PRO A 72 -0.19 -12.21 22.13
C PRO A 72 -0.11 -13.20 20.96
N GLU A 73 -1.16 -14.00 20.75
CA GLU A 73 -1.22 -14.98 19.65
C GLU A 73 -1.29 -14.25 18.30
N ARG A 74 -2.07 -13.17 18.21
CA ARG A 74 -2.12 -12.32 17.03
C ARG A 74 -0.76 -11.72 16.70
N PHE A 75 -0.01 -11.25 17.72
CA PHE A 75 1.33 -10.72 17.52
C PHE A 75 2.25 -11.76 16.89
N GLN A 76 2.26 -12.97 17.42
CA GLN A 76 3.07 -14.07 16.90
C GLN A 76 2.65 -14.48 15.49
N LYS A 77 1.35 -14.63 15.25
CA LYS A 77 0.81 -15.01 13.96
C LYS A 77 1.10 -13.96 12.87
N THR A 78 0.95 -12.67 13.20
CA THR A 78 1.08 -11.61 12.21
C THR A 78 2.52 -11.30 11.80
N TYR A 79 3.45 -11.37 12.78
CA TYR A 79 4.81 -10.86 12.56
C TYR A 79 5.90 -11.93 12.57
N TRP A 80 5.58 -13.18 12.96
CA TRP A 80 6.61 -14.20 13.17
C TRP A 80 6.33 -15.55 12.53
N SER A 81 5.17 -15.73 11.88
CA SER A 81 4.80 -17.03 11.30
C SER A 81 5.09 -17.14 9.80
N ASP A 82 5.07 -16.04 9.06
CA ASP A 82 5.16 -16.06 7.60
C ASP A 82 6.57 -16.34 7.09
N VAL A 83 7.60 -15.83 7.79
CA VAL A 83 9.01 -16.08 7.45
C VAL A 83 9.73 -16.55 8.72
N PRO A 84 10.11 -17.86 8.83
CA PRO A 84 10.68 -18.42 10.04
C PRO A 84 11.94 -17.68 10.51
N GLY A 85 11.98 -17.34 11.80
CA GLY A 85 13.13 -16.70 12.44
C GLY A 85 13.32 -15.21 12.12
N CYS A 86 12.38 -14.58 11.41
CA CYS A 86 12.44 -13.17 11.03
C CYS A 86 11.18 -12.43 11.46
N TYR A 87 11.34 -11.14 11.78
CA TYR A 87 10.19 -10.25 11.88
C TYR A 87 9.69 -9.95 10.47
N PHE A 88 8.46 -10.36 10.17
CA PHE A 88 7.79 -10.11 8.89
C PHE A 88 7.07 -8.76 8.94
N THR A 89 7.45 -7.87 8.06
CA THR A 89 6.90 -6.49 8.05
C THR A 89 5.54 -6.38 7.36
N GLY A 90 5.20 -7.34 6.52
CA GLY A 90 4.04 -7.25 5.62
C GLY A 90 4.24 -6.28 4.46
N ASP A 91 5.44 -5.77 4.25
CA ASP A 91 5.80 -4.89 3.15
C ASP A 91 6.65 -5.61 2.10
N GLY A 92 6.44 -5.26 0.84
CA GLY A 92 7.33 -5.60 -0.26
C GLY A 92 8.43 -4.55 -0.39
N ALA A 93 9.63 -4.99 -0.75
CA ALA A 93 10.75 -4.10 -1.01
C ALA A 93 11.68 -4.66 -2.09
N ARG A 94 12.56 -3.80 -2.60
CA ARG A 94 13.76 -4.19 -3.34
C ARG A 94 14.98 -3.49 -2.75
N GLN A 95 16.13 -4.12 -2.86
CA GLN A 95 17.41 -3.55 -2.44
C GLN A 95 18.37 -3.53 -3.63
N ASP A 96 19.04 -2.39 -3.87
CA ASP A 96 20.05 -2.32 -4.92
C ASP A 96 21.43 -2.83 -4.44
N ALA A 97 22.39 -2.87 -5.39
CA ALA A 97 23.76 -3.30 -5.11
C ALA A 97 24.51 -2.39 -4.12
N ASP A 98 24.07 -1.14 -3.95
CA ASP A 98 24.65 -0.19 -3.00
C ASP A 98 24.00 -0.30 -1.61
N GLY A 99 23.04 -1.20 -1.41
CA GLY A 99 22.36 -1.45 -0.16
C GLY A 99 21.20 -0.49 0.16
N TYR A 100 20.67 0.19 -0.86
CA TYR A 100 19.53 1.09 -0.72
C TYR A 100 18.21 0.34 -0.87
N PHE A 101 17.21 0.68 -0.06
CA PHE A 101 15.89 0.07 -0.05
C PHE A 101 14.84 0.97 -0.69
N TRP A 102 14.02 0.39 -1.57
CA TRP A 102 12.77 0.96 -2.07
C TRP A 102 11.61 0.12 -1.56
N LEU A 103 10.64 0.76 -0.90
CA LEU A 103 9.42 0.12 -0.46
C LEU A 103 8.46 0.03 -1.65
N MET A 104 7.88 -1.16 -1.86
CA MET A 104 6.98 -1.46 -2.96
C MET A 104 5.50 -1.52 -2.52
N GLY A 105 5.25 -1.13 -1.26
CA GLY A 105 3.92 -1.18 -0.64
C GLY A 105 3.67 -2.46 0.15
N ARG A 106 2.44 -2.61 0.62
CA ARG A 106 2.01 -3.78 1.40
C ARG A 106 1.91 -5.02 0.53
N VAL A 107 2.30 -6.16 1.07
CA VAL A 107 2.19 -7.46 0.38
C VAL A 107 0.73 -7.85 0.15
N ASP A 108 -0.14 -7.48 1.08
CA ASP A 108 -1.59 -7.67 1.00
C ASP A 108 -2.32 -6.65 0.10
N ASP A 109 -1.64 -5.58 -0.32
CA ASP A 109 -2.14 -4.58 -1.27
C ASP A 109 -1.68 -4.84 -2.72
N VAL A 110 -1.07 -5.99 -3.00
CA VAL A 110 -0.74 -6.42 -4.37
C VAL A 110 -1.98 -7.02 -5.03
N ILE A 111 -2.30 -6.54 -6.22
CA ILE A 111 -3.42 -7.04 -7.04
C ILE A 111 -2.87 -8.02 -8.08
N ASN A 112 -3.50 -9.19 -8.21
CA ASN A 112 -3.16 -10.17 -9.22
C ASN A 112 -4.11 -10.08 -10.41
N VAL A 113 -3.71 -9.34 -11.45
CA VAL A 113 -4.50 -9.17 -12.67
C VAL A 113 -3.95 -10.09 -13.75
N SER A 114 -4.74 -11.06 -14.17
CA SER A 114 -4.37 -12.02 -15.26
C SER A 114 -2.99 -12.67 -15.03
N GLY A 115 -2.68 -13.03 -13.78
CA GLY A 115 -1.41 -13.64 -13.38
C GLY A 115 -0.24 -12.68 -13.15
N HIS A 116 -0.43 -11.38 -13.37
CA HIS A 116 0.58 -10.35 -13.10
C HIS A 116 0.33 -9.67 -11.76
N ARG A 117 1.40 -9.43 -11.03
CA ARG A 117 1.35 -8.75 -9.72
C ARG A 117 1.56 -7.25 -9.93
N LEU A 118 0.55 -6.46 -9.57
CA LEU A 118 0.57 -5.00 -9.61
C LEU A 118 0.50 -4.43 -8.20
N GLY A 119 1.40 -3.52 -7.87
CA GLY A 119 1.32 -2.74 -6.63
C GLY A 119 0.19 -1.71 -6.72
N THR A 120 -0.67 -1.64 -5.70
CA THR A 120 -1.70 -0.60 -5.65
C THR A 120 -1.09 0.81 -5.71
N MET A 121 0.04 1.02 -5.07
CA MET A 121 0.75 2.31 -5.02
C MET A 121 1.21 2.80 -6.39
N GLU A 122 1.55 1.92 -7.34
CA GLU A 122 1.94 2.31 -8.69
C GLU A 122 0.73 2.91 -9.43
N VAL A 123 -0.42 2.26 -9.32
CA VAL A 123 -1.67 2.74 -9.93
C VAL A 123 -2.16 4.02 -9.25
N GLU A 124 -2.09 4.10 -7.92
CA GLU A 124 -2.41 5.30 -7.16
C GLU A 124 -1.53 6.49 -7.57
N SER A 125 -0.22 6.27 -7.66
CA SER A 125 0.75 7.30 -8.09
C SER A 125 0.47 7.80 -9.51
N ALA A 126 0.15 6.89 -10.43
CA ALA A 126 -0.22 7.28 -11.79
C ALA A 126 -1.51 8.10 -11.82
N LEU A 127 -2.52 7.73 -11.02
CA LEU A 127 -3.77 8.50 -10.92
C LEU A 127 -3.54 9.91 -10.34
N VAL A 128 -2.79 10.01 -9.24
CA VAL A 128 -2.48 11.30 -8.58
C VAL A 128 -1.59 12.21 -9.45
N ALA A 129 -0.80 11.65 -10.36
CA ALA A 129 -0.06 12.45 -11.34
C ALA A 129 -0.96 13.16 -12.38
N HIS A 130 -2.24 12.80 -12.45
CA HIS A 130 -3.19 13.49 -13.33
C HIS A 130 -3.66 14.81 -12.71
N PRO A 131 -3.65 15.95 -13.46
CA PRO A 131 -3.91 17.29 -12.90
C PRO A 131 -5.28 17.47 -12.22
N LYS A 132 -6.25 16.64 -12.55
CA LYS A 132 -7.61 16.71 -12.00
C LYS A 132 -7.81 15.86 -10.75
N VAL A 133 -6.81 15.08 -10.33
CA VAL A 133 -6.91 14.13 -9.21
C VAL A 133 -6.18 14.68 -7.99
N ALA A 134 -6.91 14.82 -6.89
CA ALA A 134 -6.36 15.24 -5.60
C ALA A 134 -5.80 14.04 -4.81
N GLU A 135 -6.60 12.97 -4.70
CA GLU A 135 -6.20 11.73 -4.01
C GLU A 135 -6.75 10.51 -4.75
N ALA A 136 -6.04 9.40 -4.64
CA ALA A 136 -6.51 8.12 -5.14
C ALA A 136 -6.18 6.99 -4.16
N ALA A 137 -7.08 6.01 -4.09
CA ALA A 137 -6.84 4.75 -3.41
C ALA A 137 -7.29 3.60 -4.32
N VAL A 138 -6.48 2.56 -4.39
CA VAL A 138 -6.70 1.43 -5.28
C VAL A 138 -6.78 0.13 -4.48
N VAL A 139 -7.75 -0.70 -4.84
CA VAL A 139 -7.93 -2.03 -4.25
C VAL A 139 -8.23 -3.07 -5.32
N GLY A 140 -7.87 -4.32 -5.06
CA GLY A 140 -8.31 -5.45 -5.86
C GLY A 140 -9.68 -5.94 -5.40
N ARG A 141 -10.54 -6.28 -6.34
CA ARG A 141 -11.76 -7.04 -6.10
C ARG A 141 -11.74 -8.35 -6.88
N PRO A 142 -12.41 -9.41 -6.43
CA PRO A 142 -12.51 -10.65 -7.19
C PRO A 142 -13.09 -10.43 -8.60
N ASP A 143 -12.53 -11.12 -9.58
CA ASP A 143 -12.97 -11.12 -10.97
C ASP A 143 -12.82 -12.51 -11.56
N GLU A 144 -13.88 -13.03 -12.20
CA GLU A 144 -13.93 -14.41 -12.71
C GLU A 144 -12.93 -14.68 -13.84
N LEU A 145 -12.62 -13.66 -14.65
CA LEU A 145 -11.75 -13.82 -15.82
C LEU A 145 -10.28 -13.48 -15.50
N LYS A 146 -10.07 -12.44 -14.69
CA LYS A 146 -8.74 -11.89 -14.42
C LYS A 146 -8.15 -12.37 -13.09
N GLY A 147 -8.92 -13.10 -12.28
CA GLY A 147 -8.63 -13.39 -10.88
C GLY A 147 -8.94 -12.20 -9.98
N GLN A 148 -8.37 -11.04 -10.27
CA GLN A 148 -8.72 -9.77 -9.64
C GLN A 148 -8.85 -8.65 -10.67
N ALA A 149 -9.81 -7.74 -10.43
CA ALA A 149 -10.00 -6.49 -11.15
C ALA A 149 -9.54 -5.31 -10.29
N ILE A 150 -9.14 -4.23 -10.92
CA ILE A 150 -8.65 -3.02 -10.27
C ILE A 150 -9.82 -2.06 -10.05
N SER A 151 -10.14 -1.76 -8.78
CA SER A 151 -11.08 -0.71 -8.40
C SER A 151 -10.33 0.49 -7.81
N ALA A 152 -10.54 1.66 -8.40
CA ALA A 152 -9.94 2.92 -7.98
C ALA A 152 -11.01 3.83 -7.36
N PHE A 153 -10.70 4.41 -6.21
CA PHE A 153 -11.48 5.45 -5.54
C PHE A 153 -10.70 6.76 -5.67
N VAL A 154 -11.33 7.78 -6.26
CA VAL A 154 -10.64 9.01 -6.67
C VAL A 154 -11.37 10.22 -6.13
N SER A 155 -10.66 11.11 -5.44
CA SER A 155 -11.13 12.45 -5.16
C SER A 155 -10.54 13.44 -6.17
N LEU A 156 -11.35 14.41 -6.59
CA LEU A 156 -10.96 15.36 -7.61
C LEU A 156 -10.46 16.67 -7.01
N GLU A 157 -9.58 17.33 -7.72
CA GLU A 157 -9.18 18.71 -7.44
C GLU A 157 -10.37 19.67 -7.56
N SER A 158 -10.34 20.76 -6.80
CA SER A 158 -11.39 21.77 -6.79
C SER A 158 -11.69 22.28 -8.20
N GLY A 159 -12.98 22.39 -8.53
CA GLY A 159 -13.44 22.85 -9.85
C GLY A 159 -13.58 21.74 -10.90
N HIS A 160 -13.32 20.51 -10.55
CA HIS A 160 -13.56 19.33 -11.41
C HIS A 160 -14.72 18.50 -10.88
N TYR A 161 -15.48 17.88 -11.79
CA TYR A 161 -16.71 17.14 -11.46
C TYR A 161 -16.65 15.72 -12.03
N PRO A 162 -17.28 14.75 -11.34
CA PRO A 162 -17.43 13.39 -11.82
C PRO A 162 -18.11 13.33 -13.19
N SER A 163 -17.59 12.49 -14.09
CA SER A 163 -18.21 12.19 -15.37
C SER A 163 -17.64 10.89 -15.97
N GLU A 164 -18.39 10.20 -16.80
CA GLU A 164 -17.90 9.02 -17.53
C GLU A 164 -16.73 9.36 -18.46
N GLN A 165 -16.77 10.55 -19.07
CA GLN A 165 -15.65 11.02 -19.89
C GLN A 165 -14.35 11.12 -19.07
N LEU A 166 -14.42 11.60 -17.83
CA LEU A 166 -13.27 11.70 -16.96
C LEU A 166 -12.78 10.31 -16.51
N LYS A 167 -13.68 9.35 -16.24
CA LYS A 167 -13.28 7.95 -15.98
C LYS A 167 -12.47 7.37 -17.14
N ASP A 168 -12.91 7.60 -18.38
CA ASP A 168 -12.19 7.12 -19.57
C ASP A 168 -10.87 7.84 -19.79
N GLU A 169 -10.79 9.14 -19.50
CA GLU A 169 -9.56 9.91 -19.50
C GLU A 169 -8.54 9.33 -18.51
N LEU A 170 -8.95 9.08 -17.27
CA LEU A 170 -8.10 8.50 -16.23
C LEU A 170 -7.65 7.07 -16.56
N ARG A 171 -8.53 6.23 -17.11
CA ARG A 171 -8.17 4.89 -17.58
C ARG A 171 -7.09 4.93 -18.67
N LYS A 172 -7.23 5.82 -19.65
CA LYS A 172 -6.25 6.02 -20.72
C LYS A 172 -4.93 6.56 -20.17
N TRP A 173 -5.02 7.49 -19.22
CA TRP A 173 -3.86 8.06 -18.55
C TRP A 173 -3.04 6.99 -17.84
N VAL A 174 -3.65 6.18 -16.96
CA VAL A 174 -2.97 5.07 -16.28
C VAL A 174 -2.36 4.09 -17.27
N SER A 175 -3.09 3.74 -18.33
CA SER A 175 -2.58 2.83 -19.38
C SER A 175 -1.35 3.39 -20.07
N LYS A 176 -1.26 4.70 -20.25
CA LYS A 176 -0.10 5.37 -20.87
C LYS A 176 1.10 5.41 -19.91
N GLU A 177 0.87 5.69 -18.63
CA GLU A 177 1.93 5.87 -17.62
C GLU A 177 2.58 4.54 -17.21
N ILE A 178 1.80 3.50 -16.97
CA ILE A 178 2.29 2.23 -16.40
C ILE A 178 1.85 0.98 -17.17
N GLY A 179 1.07 1.13 -18.24
CA GLY A 179 0.68 0.02 -19.10
C GLY A 179 -0.78 -0.39 -19.00
N SER A 180 -1.27 -1.04 -20.03
CA SER A 180 -2.69 -1.42 -20.17
C SER A 180 -3.18 -2.40 -19.11
N LEU A 181 -2.29 -3.21 -18.53
CA LEU A 181 -2.61 -4.17 -17.50
C LEU A 181 -3.03 -3.49 -16.17
N ALA A 182 -2.48 -2.31 -15.91
CA ALA A 182 -2.77 -1.50 -14.73
C ALA A 182 -4.02 -0.60 -14.88
N ARG A 183 -4.68 -0.64 -16.02
CA ARG A 183 -5.89 0.15 -16.30
C ARG A 183 -6.99 -0.23 -15.31
N PRO A 184 -7.55 0.73 -14.53
CA PRO A 184 -8.65 0.46 -13.64
C PRO A 184 -9.90 -0.04 -14.38
N ASP A 185 -10.47 -1.14 -13.88
CA ASP A 185 -11.74 -1.68 -14.39
C ASP A 185 -12.90 -0.82 -13.92
N ASP A 186 -12.80 -0.34 -12.68
CA ASP A 186 -13.80 0.50 -12.06
C ASP A 186 -13.14 1.76 -11.44
N ILE A 187 -13.75 2.93 -11.66
CA ILE A 187 -13.36 4.19 -11.05
C ILE A 187 -14.58 4.80 -10.39
N ARG A 188 -14.49 5.00 -9.07
CA ARG A 188 -15.52 5.62 -8.24
C ARG A 188 -15.03 6.96 -7.74
N PHE A 189 -15.76 8.01 -8.06
CA PHE A 189 -15.47 9.34 -7.54
C PHE A 189 -16.03 9.48 -6.13
N THR A 190 -15.26 10.09 -5.25
CA THR A 190 -15.66 10.38 -3.87
C THR A 190 -15.13 11.75 -3.46
N GLU A 191 -15.85 12.42 -2.57
CA GLU A 191 -15.36 13.69 -2.02
C GLU A 191 -14.14 13.48 -1.13
N GLN A 192 -14.11 12.38 -0.37
CA GLN A 192 -13.03 12.05 0.56
C GLN A 192 -12.80 10.55 0.62
N LEU A 193 -11.56 10.14 0.83
CA LEU A 193 -11.20 8.76 1.10
C LEU A 193 -11.34 8.46 2.60
N PRO A 194 -11.78 7.24 3.00
CA PRO A 194 -11.86 6.87 4.41
C PRO A 194 -10.46 6.78 5.02
N LYS A 195 -10.22 7.58 6.05
CA LYS A 195 -8.93 7.67 6.74
C LYS A 195 -9.07 7.36 8.22
N THR A 196 -8.00 6.84 8.80
CA THR A 196 -7.87 6.78 10.24
C THR A 196 -7.58 8.18 10.79
N ARG A 197 -7.74 8.38 12.11
CA ARG A 197 -7.37 9.64 12.81
C ARG A 197 -5.90 10.05 12.60
N SER A 198 -5.03 9.14 12.19
CA SER A 198 -3.64 9.42 11.83
C SER A 198 -3.43 9.71 10.34
N GLY A 199 -4.50 9.84 9.55
CA GLY A 199 -4.47 10.18 8.12
C GLY A 199 -4.17 9.00 7.19
N LYS A 200 -4.12 7.74 7.67
CA LYS A 200 -3.90 6.58 6.81
C LYS A 200 -5.20 6.16 6.12
N ILE A 201 -5.15 5.95 4.80
CA ILE A 201 -6.29 5.45 4.03
C ILE A 201 -6.65 4.03 4.47
N MET A 202 -7.93 3.81 4.75
CA MET A 202 -8.47 2.52 5.21
C MET A 202 -8.86 1.64 4.01
N ARG A 203 -7.86 1.14 3.27
CA ARG A 203 -8.08 0.31 2.06
C ARG A 203 -8.93 -0.93 2.31
N ARG A 204 -8.93 -1.46 3.53
CA ARG A 204 -9.80 -2.56 3.92
C ARG A 204 -11.27 -2.24 3.69
N LEU A 205 -11.73 -1.06 4.10
CA LEU A 205 -13.12 -0.61 3.91
C LEU A 205 -13.45 -0.41 2.43
N LEU A 206 -12.52 0.14 1.66
CA LEU A 206 -12.68 0.30 0.21
C LEU A 206 -12.75 -1.05 -0.51
N ARG A 207 -11.97 -2.04 -0.06
CA ARG A 207 -12.02 -3.41 -0.61
C ARG A 207 -13.35 -4.10 -0.29
N GLU A 208 -13.87 -3.97 0.93
CA GLU A 208 -15.20 -4.48 1.30
C GLU A 208 -16.28 -3.86 0.42
N LEU A 209 -16.24 -2.55 0.24
CA LEU A 209 -17.18 -1.82 -0.62
C LEU A 209 -17.06 -2.27 -2.08
N ALA A 210 -15.84 -2.35 -2.64
CA ALA A 210 -15.63 -2.79 -4.02
C ALA A 210 -16.06 -4.24 -4.28
N THR A 211 -16.04 -5.10 -3.25
CA THR A 211 -16.35 -6.53 -3.38
C THR A 211 -17.80 -6.85 -3.09
N HIS A 212 -18.39 -6.20 -2.10
CA HIS A 212 -19.69 -6.56 -1.55
C HIS A 212 -20.74 -5.44 -1.67
N GLY A 213 -20.38 -4.22 -2.12
CA GLY A 213 -21.25 -3.05 -2.12
C GLY A 213 -21.58 -2.51 -0.71
N GLU A 214 -21.05 -3.11 0.34
CA GLU A 214 -21.31 -2.70 1.72
C GLU A 214 -20.07 -2.87 2.61
N ILE A 215 -19.98 -2.05 3.66
CA ILE A 215 -18.93 -2.10 4.67
C ILE A 215 -19.51 -2.75 5.93
N LYS A 216 -18.97 -3.89 6.34
CA LYS A 216 -19.34 -4.64 7.55
C LYS A 216 -18.24 -4.67 8.60
N GLY A 217 -17.01 -4.34 8.20
CA GLY A 217 -15.86 -4.43 9.07
C GLY A 217 -15.79 -3.33 10.14
N ASP A 218 -14.81 -3.45 11.03
CA ASP A 218 -14.56 -2.51 12.12
C ASP A 218 -14.24 -1.10 11.59
N THR A 219 -14.99 -0.12 12.02
CA THR A 219 -14.85 1.30 11.64
C THR A 219 -14.39 2.17 12.81
N THR A 220 -14.07 1.61 13.97
CA THR A 220 -13.77 2.35 15.21
C THR A 220 -12.61 3.32 15.12
N THR A 221 -11.68 3.08 14.20
CA THR A 221 -10.51 3.95 13.95
C THR A 221 -10.74 5.02 12.89
N LEU A 222 -11.92 5.05 12.28
CA LEU A 222 -12.28 6.02 11.24
C LEU A 222 -12.34 7.43 11.83
N GLU A 223 -11.79 8.40 11.10
CA GLU A 223 -11.79 9.80 11.49
C GLU A 223 -13.19 10.41 11.34
N ASP A 224 -13.83 10.15 10.19
CA ASP A 224 -15.18 10.67 9.86
C ASP A 224 -16.09 9.56 9.34
N PHE A 225 -17.13 9.23 10.09
CA PHE A 225 -18.10 8.20 9.73
C PHE A 225 -19.01 8.59 8.56
N THR A 226 -19.15 9.88 8.26
CA THR A 226 -20.02 10.37 7.16
C THR A 226 -19.47 9.96 5.80
N VAL A 227 -18.15 9.72 5.70
CA VAL A 227 -17.49 9.27 4.46
C VAL A 227 -18.06 7.92 3.98
N ILE A 228 -18.44 7.03 4.90
CA ILE A 228 -19.02 5.73 4.52
C ILE A 228 -20.37 5.90 3.83
N ALA A 229 -21.21 6.79 4.35
CA ALA A 229 -22.52 7.07 3.75
C ALA A 229 -22.37 7.65 2.34
N LYS A 230 -21.48 8.62 2.18
CA LYS A 230 -21.18 9.23 0.87
C LYS A 230 -20.58 8.25 -0.14
N LEU A 231 -19.73 7.32 0.30
CA LEU A 231 -19.20 6.27 -0.56
C LEU A 231 -20.27 5.31 -1.08
N ARG A 232 -21.32 5.04 -0.29
CA ARG A 232 -22.48 4.23 -0.70
C ARG A 232 -23.37 4.97 -1.69
N GLU A 233 -23.66 6.24 -1.44
CA GLU A 233 -24.47 7.08 -2.34
C GLU A 233 -23.82 7.23 -3.73
N ALA A 234 -22.50 7.27 -3.79
CA ALA A 234 -21.75 7.32 -5.03
C ALA A 234 -21.82 6.02 -5.89
N GLU A 235 -22.38 4.92 -5.34
CA GLU A 235 -22.64 3.69 -6.09
C GLU A 235 -24.00 3.65 -6.77
N GLU A 236 -24.97 4.42 -6.25
CA GLU A 236 -26.37 4.38 -6.73
C GLU A 236 -26.66 5.40 -7.86
N GLY A 237 -25.73 6.27 -8.21
CA GLY A 237 -25.84 7.30 -9.24
C GLY A 237 -24.85 7.09 -10.40
#